data_1ffa0c3f22ed351c1215e44ab16a21a1
#
_entry.id   1ffa0c3f22ed351c1215e44ab16a21a1
#
_cell.length_a   1.000
_cell.length_b   1.000
_cell.length_c   1.000
_cell.angle_alpha   90.00
_cell.angle_beta   90.00
_cell.angle_gamma   90.00
#
_symmetry.space_group_name_H-M   'P 1'
#
loop_
_entity.id
_entity.type
_entity.pdbx_description
1 polymer ?
#
loop_
_entity_poly.entity_id
_entity_poly.type
_entity_poly.pdbx_seq_one_letter_code
_entity_poly.pdbx_strand_id
1 'polypeptide(L)'
;MVDCDEMKKKSIYLCLAQMSRSGAEQQYVKEAFDTNWITPLGPNVTAFENDIEQWMNRSGSSKYVTALSSGTAAIHLALLMCGVTHGDEVICQSFTFCASANPIIYLGAIPVLVDSEKDSWNMDPELLEHTIQDRIDKTGKKPKAIIVVHLYGMPANMNRLVEISHKYAIPLVEDAAEAMGAGFDNHYCGTMGTYGVFSFNGNKMITTSGGGALICRSVED
;
A
#
# COMPACT_ATOMS: atom_id res chain seq x y z
N MET A 1 0.60 -24.33 -42.92
CA MET A 1 0.77 -22.93 -42.51
C MET A 1 -0.31 -22.63 -41.47
N VAL A 2 0.09 -22.34 -40.26
CA VAL A 2 -0.84 -21.92 -39.23
C VAL A 2 -1.24 -20.49 -39.56
N ASP A 3 -2.54 -20.23 -39.62
CA ASP A 3 -3.07 -18.90 -39.96
C ASP A 3 -2.61 -17.88 -38.92
N CYS A 4 -1.88 -16.85 -39.34
CA CYS A 4 -1.36 -15.79 -38.48
C CYS A 4 -2.49 -15.02 -37.77
N ASP A 5 -3.70 -15.02 -38.33
CA ASP A 5 -4.86 -14.38 -37.72
C ASP A 5 -5.47 -15.23 -36.57
N GLU A 6 -5.34 -16.56 -36.64
CA GLU A 6 -5.72 -17.42 -35.50
C GLU A 6 -4.74 -17.32 -34.33
N MET A 7 -3.45 -17.08 -34.59
CA MET A 7 -2.46 -16.86 -33.51
C MET A 7 -2.68 -15.51 -32.81
N LYS A 8 -3.12 -14.47 -33.53
CA LYS A 8 -3.42 -13.15 -32.94
C LYS A 8 -4.62 -13.19 -31.98
N LYS A 9 -5.57 -14.13 -32.18
CA LYS A 9 -6.72 -14.30 -31.29
C LYS A 9 -6.38 -14.99 -29.96
N LYS A 10 -5.20 -15.60 -29.82
CA LYS A 10 -4.78 -16.33 -28.61
C LYS A 10 -3.71 -15.58 -27.79
N SER A 11 -3.22 -14.44 -28.25
CA SER A 11 -2.23 -13.66 -27.52
C SER A 11 -2.93 -12.70 -26.55
N ILE A 12 -2.62 -12.80 -25.27
CA ILE A 12 -3.01 -11.81 -24.25
C ILE A 12 -1.89 -10.78 -24.20
N TYR A 13 -2.20 -9.55 -24.57
CA TYR A 13 -1.27 -8.44 -24.41
C TYR A 13 -1.38 -7.91 -22.99
N LEU A 14 -0.36 -8.17 -22.18
CA LEU A 14 -0.24 -7.61 -20.84
C LEU A 14 0.45 -6.25 -20.93
N CYS A 15 -0.31 -5.19 -20.76
CA CYS A 15 0.24 -3.84 -20.64
C CYS A 15 0.23 -3.41 -19.18
N LEU A 16 1.06 -2.43 -18.86
CA LEU A 16 1.01 -1.72 -17.59
C LEU A 16 -0.32 -0.96 -17.47
N ALA A 17 -0.35 0.28 -17.09
CA ALA A 17 -1.58 1.07 -17.10
C ALA A 17 -1.97 1.48 -18.51
N GLN A 18 -3.27 1.64 -18.76
CA GLN A 18 -3.82 2.25 -19.96
C GLN A 18 -4.63 3.48 -19.58
N MET A 19 -4.62 4.49 -20.46
CA MET A 19 -5.50 5.64 -20.31
C MET A 19 -6.96 5.20 -20.41
N SER A 20 -7.82 5.86 -19.64
CA SER A 20 -9.28 5.69 -19.78
C SER A 20 -9.72 6.10 -21.19
N ARG A 21 -10.72 5.41 -21.70
CA ARG A 21 -11.33 5.78 -22.99
C ARG A 21 -12.36 6.90 -22.85
N SER A 22 -12.62 7.37 -21.64
CA SER A 22 -13.57 8.45 -21.36
C SER A 22 -13.07 9.83 -21.76
N GLY A 23 -11.73 10.02 -21.83
CA GLY A 23 -11.10 11.32 -22.06
C GLY A 23 -11.12 12.25 -20.82
N ALA A 24 -11.53 11.73 -19.67
CA ALA A 24 -11.64 12.51 -18.43
C ALA A 24 -10.28 13.08 -18.00
N GLU A 25 -9.19 12.35 -18.22
CA GLU A 25 -7.85 12.80 -17.87
C GLU A 25 -7.48 14.12 -18.54
N GLN A 26 -7.77 14.25 -19.84
CA GLN A 26 -7.51 15.49 -20.57
C GLN A 26 -8.40 16.64 -20.12
N GLN A 27 -9.64 16.33 -19.74
CA GLN A 27 -10.59 17.31 -19.22
C GLN A 27 -10.11 17.87 -17.87
N TYR A 28 -9.69 17.03 -16.93
CA TYR A 28 -9.15 17.45 -15.64
C TYR A 28 -7.85 18.27 -15.79
N VAL A 29 -6.96 17.87 -16.70
CA VAL A 29 -5.76 18.65 -17.00
C VAL A 29 -6.14 20.03 -17.54
N LYS A 30 -7.04 20.10 -18.53
CA LYS A 30 -7.51 21.36 -19.10
C LYS A 30 -8.14 22.26 -18.04
N GLU A 31 -9.01 21.73 -17.20
CA GLU A 31 -9.66 22.46 -16.11
C GLU A 31 -8.63 23.05 -15.13
N ALA A 32 -7.61 22.27 -14.75
CA ALA A 32 -6.55 22.76 -13.88
C ALA A 32 -5.81 23.97 -14.47
N PHE A 33 -5.53 23.96 -15.78
CA PHE A 33 -4.94 25.10 -16.48
C PHE A 33 -5.91 26.30 -16.61
N ASP A 34 -7.15 26.06 -16.99
CA ASP A 34 -8.16 27.12 -17.19
C ASP A 34 -8.47 27.86 -15.89
N THR A 35 -8.43 27.13 -14.75
CA THR A 35 -8.73 27.67 -13.42
C THR A 35 -7.49 28.03 -12.59
N ASN A 36 -6.29 27.88 -13.20
CA ASN A 36 -4.99 28.20 -12.57
C ASN A 36 -4.69 27.37 -11.29
N TRP A 37 -5.17 26.13 -11.22
CA TRP A 37 -4.84 25.20 -10.15
C TRP A 37 -3.57 24.40 -10.48
N ILE A 38 -2.41 25.01 -10.25
CA ILE A 38 -1.08 24.42 -10.50
C ILE A 38 -0.33 24.08 -9.20
N THR A 39 -1.02 24.12 -8.06
CA THR A 39 -0.46 23.80 -6.74
C THR A 39 -0.81 22.35 -6.34
N PRO A 40 -0.09 21.76 -5.37
CA PRO A 40 -0.44 20.42 -4.85
C PRO A 40 -1.70 20.41 -3.98
N LEU A 41 -2.42 21.49 -3.90
CA LEU A 41 -3.73 21.63 -3.24
C LEU A 41 -4.76 21.99 -4.30
N GLY A 42 -6.05 21.82 -3.97
CA GLY A 42 -7.12 22.28 -4.85
C GLY A 42 -8.22 21.25 -5.07
N PRO A 43 -9.24 21.62 -5.86
CA PRO A 43 -10.44 20.81 -5.99
C PRO A 43 -10.18 19.40 -6.54
N ASN A 44 -9.23 19.22 -7.47
CA ASN A 44 -8.92 17.92 -8.04
C ASN A 44 -8.26 16.98 -7.02
N VAL A 45 -7.38 17.49 -6.14
CA VAL A 45 -6.77 16.70 -5.08
C VAL A 45 -7.83 16.26 -4.06
N THR A 46 -8.66 17.21 -3.61
CA THR A 46 -9.76 16.94 -2.68
C THR A 46 -10.77 15.95 -3.27
N ALA A 47 -11.12 16.09 -4.55
CA ALA A 47 -12.02 15.15 -5.22
C ALA A 47 -11.41 13.75 -5.32
N PHE A 48 -10.12 13.65 -5.64
CA PHE A 48 -9.40 12.38 -5.69
C PHE A 48 -9.38 11.66 -4.33
N GLU A 49 -9.09 12.37 -3.26
CA GLU A 49 -9.14 11.82 -1.90
C GLU A 49 -10.54 11.34 -1.55
N ASN A 50 -11.57 12.17 -1.76
CA ASN A 50 -12.97 11.84 -1.53
C ASN A 50 -13.44 10.63 -2.36
N ASP A 51 -13.05 10.53 -3.63
CA ASP A 51 -13.45 9.42 -4.50
C ASP A 51 -12.88 8.08 -3.99
N ILE A 52 -11.63 8.07 -3.52
CA ILE A 52 -11.03 6.88 -2.92
C ILE A 52 -11.72 6.53 -1.59
N GLU A 53 -11.99 7.53 -0.74
CA GLU A 53 -12.73 7.32 0.51
C GLU A 53 -14.12 6.71 0.25
N GLN A 54 -14.88 7.30 -0.66
CA GLN A 54 -16.20 6.80 -1.02
C GLN A 54 -16.15 5.37 -1.58
N TRP A 55 -15.14 5.08 -2.39
CA TRP A 55 -14.96 3.74 -2.95
C TRP A 55 -14.65 2.71 -1.84
N MET A 56 -13.73 3.00 -0.92
CA MET A 56 -13.39 2.11 0.19
C MET A 56 -14.54 1.94 1.18
N ASN A 57 -15.28 3.01 1.46
CA ASN A 57 -16.36 3.00 2.45
C ASN A 57 -17.61 2.23 2.00
N ARG A 58 -17.68 1.81 0.72
CA ARG A 58 -18.72 0.86 0.24
C ARG A 58 -18.67 -0.48 0.96
N SER A 59 -17.53 -0.86 1.53
CA SER A 59 -17.38 -2.06 2.36
C SER A 59 -17.78 -1.86 3.83
N GLY A 60 -18.29 -0.68 4.21
CA GLY A 60 -18.76 -0.37 5.57
C GLY A 60 -17.67 0.09 6.53
N SER A 61 -16.47 0.38 6.05
CA SER A 61 -15.37 0.94 6.87
C SER A 61 -15.26 2.45 6.64
N SER A 62 -15.22 3.25 7.73
CA SER A 62 -14.88 4.67 7.62
C SER A 62 -13.36 4.82 7.54
N LYS A 63 -12.86 5.28 6.41
CA LYS A 63 -11.44 5.54 6.15
C LYS A 63 -11.27 6.93 5.59
N TYR A 64 -10.13 7.52 5.88
CA TYR A 64 -9.71 8.85 5.41
C TYR A 64 -8.49 8.67 4.51
N VAL A 65 -8.37 9.50 3.51
CA VAL A 65 -7.32 9.40 2.50
C VAL A 65 -6.59 10.71 2.36
N THR A 66 -5.27 10.66 2.35
CA THR A 66 -4.42 11.81 2.05
C THR A 66 -3.54 11.48 0.84
N ALA A 67 -3.63 12.30 -0.20
CA ALA A 67 -2.81 12.17 -1.40
C ALA A 67 -1.36 12.60 -1.13
N LEU A 68 -0.41 11.82 -1.63
CA LEU A 68 1.02 12.02 -1.44
C LEU A 68 1.77 11.87 -2.78
N SER A 69 3.03 12.27 -2.79
CA SER A 69 3.87 12.23 -3.99
C SER A 69 4.23 10.83 -4.47
N SER A 70 4.15 9.81 -3.59
CA SER A 70 4.43 8.41 -3.92
C SER A 70 3.94 7.47 -2.83
N GLY A 71 3.78 6.17 -3.13
CA GLY A 71 3.55 5.15 -2.11
C GLY A 71 4.70 5.05 -1.09
N THR A 72 5.95 5.26 -1.53
CA THR A 72 7.12 5.31 -0.63
C THR A 72 6.99 6.44 0.40
N ALA A 73 6.51 7.62 -0.03
CA ALA A 73 6.25 8.74 0.88
C ALA A 73 5.12 8.42 1.86
N ALA A 74 4.10 7.70 1.40
CA ALA A 74 3.01 7.25 2.26
C ALA A 74 3.47 6.24 3.32
N ILE A 75 4.32 5.26 2.96
CA ILE A 75 4.92 4.34 3.94
C ILE A 75 5.78 5.11 4.95
N HIS A 76 6.59 6.06 4.47
CA HIS A 76 7.44 6.87 5.34
C HIS A 76 6.61 7.66 6.37
N LEU A 77 5.53 8.30 5.91
CA LEU A 77 4.63 9.04 6.80
C LEU A 77 3.92 8.09 7.77
N ALA A 78 3.42 6.93 7.33
CA ALA A 78 2.82 5.93 8.20
C ALA A 78 3.77 5.48 9.31
N LEU A 79 5.05 5.25 9.01
CA LEU A 79 6.04 4.88 10.02
C LEU A 79 6.30 6.02 11.02
N LEU A 80 6.35 7.27 10.57
CA LEU A 80 6.44 8.43 11.47
C LEU A 80 5.24 8.48 12.41
N MET A 81 4.02 8.27 11.90
CA MET A 81 2.78 8.23 12.68
C MET A 81 2.71 7.03 13.64
N CYS A 82 3.37 5.91 13.29
CA CYS A 82 3.62 4.80 14.23
C CYS A 82 4.65 5.16 15.33
N GLY A 83 5.26 6.33 15.26
CA GLY A 83 6.28 6.80 16.20
C GLY A 83 7.63 6.08 16.03
N VAL A 84 7.95 5.61 14.82
CA VAL A 84 9.24 5.00 14.48
C VAL A 84 10.31 6.07 14.48
N THR A 85 11.41 5.80 15.18
CA THR A 85 12.57 6.69 15.31
C THR A 85 13.87 5.92 15.09
N HIS A 86 14.98 6.66 15.09
CA HIS A 86 16.32 6.08 14.94
C HIS A 86 16.58 4.94 15.93
N GLY A 87 17.05 3.81 15.42
CA GLY A 87 17.39 2.61 16.20
C GLY A 87 16.20 1.72 16.55
N ASP A 88 14.97 2.11 16.25
CA ASP A 88 13.82 1.22 16.37
C ASP A 88 13.88 0.09 15.33
N GLU A 89 13.31 -1.07 15.65
CA GLU A 89 13.16 -2.16 14.71
C GLU A 89 11.77 -2.12 14.06
N VAL A 90 11.73 -2.31 12.74
CA VAL A 90 10.49 -2.45 11.96
C VAL A 90 10.53 -3.75 11.18
N ILE A 91 9.52 -4.58 11.37
CA ILE A 91 9.39 -5.84 10.63
C ILE A 91 8.83 -5.53 9.23
N CYS A 92 9.44 -6.15 8.22
CA CYS A 92 9.00 -6.09 6.83
C CYS A 92 9.18 -7.45 6.17
N GLN A 93 8.32 -7.82 5.21
CA GLN A 93 8.56 -9.04 4.45
C GLN A 93 9.80 -8.91 3.55
N SER A 94 10.50 -10.04 3.34
CA SER A 94 11.73 -10.08 2.55
C SER A 94 11.46 -10.01 1.04
N PHE A 95 10.38 -10.64 0.60
CA PHE A 95 9.98 -10.64 -0.80
C PHE A 95 9.05 -9.45 -1.08
N THR A 96 9.64 -8.33 -1.44
CA THR A 96 8.92 -7.09 -1.75
C THR A 96 9.77 -6.19 -2.65
N PHE A 97 9.14 -5.16 -3.20
CA PHE A 97 9.87 -4.05 -3.80
C PHE A 97 10.56 -3.23 -2.71
N CYS A 98 11.78 -2.77 -2.98
CA CYS A 98 12.61 -2.08 -1.98
C CYS A 98 11.94 -0.84 -1.34
N ALA A 99 10.92 -0.28 -1.98
CA ALA A 99 10.16 0.86 -1.45
C ALA A 99 9.41 0.55 -0.14
N SER A 100 9.14 -0.72 0.18
CA SER A 100 8.57 -1.09 1.48
C SER A 100 9.62 -0.98 2.60
N ALA A 101 10.87 -1.32 2.34
CA ALA A 101 11.95 -1.34 3.33
C ALA A 101 12.73 0.00 3.42
N ASN A 102 12.89 0.73 2.30
CA ASN A 102 13.67 1.96 2.27
C ASN A 102 13.21 3.02 3.30
N PRO A 103 11.89 3.28 3.50
CA PRO A 103 11.43 4.24 4.48
C PRO A 103 11.86 3.93 5.92
N ILE A 104 12.08 2.65 6.24
CA ILE A 104 12.64 2.23 7.54
C ILE A 104 14.04 2.83 7.71
N ILE A 105 14.86 2.68 6.66
CA ILE A 105 16.24 3.21 6.66
C ILE A 105 16.26 4.75 6.66
N TYR A 106 15.30 5.41 5.99
CA TYR A 106 15.19 6.88 6.00
C TYR A 106 15.02 7.44 7.42
N LEU A 107 14.37 6.69 8.31
CA LEU A 107 14.18 7.05 9.71
C LEU A 107 15.37 6.65 10.60
N GLY A 108 16.41 6.03 10.03
CA GLY A 108 17.52 5.45 10.79
C GLY A 108 17.09 4.25 11.63
N ALA A 109 15.95 3.65 11.33
CA ALA A 109 15.44 2.43 11.94
C ALA A 109 16.05 1.19 11.27
N ILE A 110 15.88 0.03 11.88
CA ILE A 110 16.49 -1.24 11.50
C ILE A 110 15.40 -2.14 10.89
N PRO A 111 15.49 -2.51 9.60
CA PRO A 111 14.56 -3.47 9.02
C PRO A 111 14.86 -4.88 9.53
N VAL A 112 13.83 -5.57 10.02
CA VAL A 112 13.86 -6.98 10.39
C VAL A 112 13.04 -7.72 9.36
N LEU A 113 13.68 -8.55 8.55
CA LEU A 113 13.03 -9.20 7.42
C LEU A 113 12.45 -10.55 7.82
N VAL A 114 11.20 -10.79 7.40
CA VAL A 114 10.46 -12.05 7.58
C VAL A 114 10.22 -12.68 6.22
N ASP A 115 10.38 -13.98 6.13
CA ASP A 115 10.24 -14.74 4.89
C ASP A 115 8.76 -14.97 4.54
N SER A 116 8.54 -15.48 3.33
CA SER A 116 7.23 -15.69 2.74
C SER A 116 6.66 -17.06 3.06
N GLU A 117 5.35 -17.13 3.20
CA GLU A 117 4.62 -18.40 3.17
C GLU A 117 4.51 -18.93 1.72
N LYS A 118 4.12 -20.22 1.56
CA LYS A 118 4.24 -20.93 0.28
C LYS A 118 3.08 -20.73 -0.69
N ASP A 119 1.93 -20.29 -0.20
CA ASP A 119 0.70 -20.25 -1.01
C ASP A 119 0.56 -18.96 -1.79
N SER A 120 0.74 -17.81 -1.15
CA SER A 120 0.62 -16.48 -1.77
C SER A 120 1.94 -15.72 -1.90
N TRP A 121 3.02 -16.24 -1.31
CA TRP A 121 4.35 -15.60 -1.23
C TRP A 121 4.37 -14.29 -0.44
N ASN A 122 3.31 -14.01 0.31
CA ASN A 122 3.27 -12.92 1.26
C ASN A 122 3.93 -13.30 2.59
N MET A 123 4.02 -12.36 3.53
CA MET A 123 4.62 -12.59 4.84
C MET A 123 4.01 -13.80 5.54
N ASP A 124 4.85 -14.71 6.00
CA ASP A 124 4.43 -15.87 6.79
C ASP A 124 4.02 -15.42 8.21
N PRO A 125 2.75 -15.62 8.62
CA PRO A 125 2.28 -15.19 9.94
C PRO A 125 2.98 -15.90 11.11
N GLU A 126 3.33 -17.19 10.95
CA GLU A 126 4.01 -17.97 12.00
C GLU A 126 5.45 -17.48 12.18
N LEU A 127 6.15 -17.20 11.06
CA LEU A 127 7.48 -16.59 11.12
C LEU A 127 7.42 -15.16 11.66
N LEU A 128 6.36 -14.38 11.36
CA LEU A 128 6.17 -13.06 11.96
C LEU A 128 6.08 -13.16 13.48
N GLU A 129 5.22 -14.02 13.99
CA GLU A 129 5.03 -14.19 15.42
C GLU A 129 6.30 -14.63 16.12
N HIS A 130 7.00 -15.63 15.53
CA HIS A 130 8.30 -16.10 16.02
C HIS A 130 9.34 -14.98 16.03
N THR A 131 9.39 -14.17 14.96
CA THR A 131 10.33 -13.04 14.86
C THR A 131 10.05 -11.98 15.92
N ILE A 132 8.79 -11.63 16.18
CA ILE A 132 8.46 -10.68 17.24
C ILE A 132 8.98 -11.18 18.59
N GLN A 133 8.75 -12.47 18.93
CA GLN A 133 9.22 -13.03 20.18
C GLN A 133 10.74 -13.06 20.26
N ASP A 134 11.43 -13.48 19.19
CA ASP A 134 12.90 -13.49 19.12
C ASP A 134 13.48 -12.08 19.35
N ARG A 135 12.86 -11.05 18.77
CA ARG A 135 13.33 -9.66 18.98
C ARG A 135 13.12 -9.21 20.41
N ILE A 136 11.97 -9.51 21.02
CA ILE A 136 11.70 -9.22 22.43
C ILE A 136 12.73 -9.90 23.32
N ASP A 137 13.00 -11.19 23.09
CA ASP A 137 13.94 -11.96 23.92
C ASP A 137 15.38 -11.46 23.78
N LYS A 138 15.79 -11.06 22.57
CA LYS A 138 17.16 -10.59 22.30
C LYS A 138 17.43 -9.14 22.67
N THR A 139 16.43 -8.26 22.51
CA THR A 139 16.62 -6.82 22.67
C THR A 139 15.92 -6.22 23.88
N GLY A 140 15.04 -6.98 24.51
CA GLY A 140 14.15 -6.49 25.58
C GLY A 140 13.07 -5.52 25.08
N LYS A 141 12.95 -5.32 23.76
CA LYS A 141 11.99 -4.38 23.14
C LYS A 141 11.20 -5.08 22.04
N LYS A 142 9.94 -4.72 21.90
CA LYS A 142 9.13 -5.14 20.76
C LYS A 142 9.43 -4.28 19.53
N PRO A 143 9.37 -4.82 18.31
CA PRO A 143 9.40 -4.03 17.08
C PRO A 143 8.37 -2.91 17.09
N LYS A 144 8.69 -1.79 16.47
CA LYS A 144 7.87 -0.57 16.55
C LYS A 144 6.70 -0.58 15.58
N ALA A 145 6.85 -1.22 14.43
CA ALA A 145 5.81 -1.40 13.42
C ALA A 145 6.05 -2.68 12.62
N ILE A 146 5.00 -3.12 11.92
CA ILE A 146 5.03 -4.21 10.94
C ILE A 146 4.58 -3.62 9.60
N ILE A 147 5.33 -3.89 8.52
CA ILE A 147 4.92 -3.60 7.15
C ILE A 147 4.60 -4.92 6.47
N VAL A 148 3.35 -5.12 6.11
CA VAL A 148 2.89 -6.24 5.29
C VAL A 148 2.63 -5.75 3.88
N VAL A 149 3.02 -6.54 2.89
CA VAL A 149 2.80 -6.21 1.47
C VAL A 149 1.77 -7.16 0.89
N HIS A 150 0.90 -6.67 0.03
CA HIS A 150 0.04 -7.50 -0.80
C HIS A 150 0.73 -7.70 -2.15
N LEU A 151 1.63 -8.69 -2.19
CA LEU A 151 2.57 -8.91 -3.29
C LEU A 151 1.85 -9.13 -4.62
N TYR A 152 2.17 -8.30 -5.62
CA TYR A 152 1.54 -8.32 -6.95
C TYR A 152 0.00 -8.28 -6.92
N GLY A 153 -0.58 -7.66 -5.89
CA GLY A 153 -2.03 -7.58 -5.72
C GLY A 153 -2.66 -8.81 -5.06
N MET A 154 -1.88 -9.83 -4.69
CA MET A 154 -2.37 -10.97 -3.93
C MET A 154 -2.50 -10.60 -2.45
N PRO A 155 -3.71 -10.67 -1.86
CA PRO A 155 -3.91 -10.35 -0.46
C PRO A 155 -3.09 -11.26 0.47
N ALA A 156 -2.42 -10.70 1.45
CA ALA A 156 -1.79 -11.45 2.54
C ALA A 156 -2.85 -12.06 3.47
N ASN A 157 -2.48 -13.02 4.30
CA ASN A 157 -3.37 -13.61 5.31
C ASN A 157 -3.65 -12.61 6.44
N MET A 158 -4.50 -11.59 6.13
CA MET A 158 -4.74 -10.46 7.01
C MET A 158 -5.38 -10.85 8.34
N ASN A 159 -6.22 -11.90 8.38
CA ASN A 159 -6.84 -12.33 9.63
C ASN A 159 -5.75 -12.69 10.68
N ARG A 160 -4.77 -13.48 10.30
CA ARG A 160 -3.67 -13.86 11.19
C ARG A 160 -2.74 -12.69 11.50
N LEU A 161 -2.39 -11.89 10.48
CA LEU A 161 -1.47 -10.77 10.65
C LEU A 161 -2.04 -9.67 11.56
N VAL A 162 -3.34 -9.36 11.43
CA VAL A 162 -4.05 -8.42 12.31
C VAL A 162 -4.18 -8.97 13.74
N GLU A 163 -4.49 -10.27 13.89
CA GLU A 163 -4.52 -10.93 15.21
C GLU A 163 -3.17 -10.79 15.93
N ILE A 164 -2.06 -11.08 15.23
CA ILE A 164 -0.71 -10.94 15.78
C ILE A 164 -0.40 -9.47 16.13
N SER A 165 -0.70 -8.53 15.23
CA SER A 165 -0.57 -7.10 15.48
C SER A 165 -1.28 -6.67 16.78
N HIS A 166 -2.52 -7.10 16.97
CA HIS A 166 -3.29 -6.81 18.18
C HIS A 166 -2.71 -7.50 19.42
N LYS A 167 -2.32 -8.78 19.33
CA LYS A 167 -1.74 -9.55 20.42
C LYS A 167 -0.50 -8.87 21.02
N TYR A 168 0.37 -8.35 20.16
CA TYR A 168 1.60 -7.70 20.59
C TYR A 168 1.46 -6.17 20.73
N ALA A 169 0.31 -5.60 20.38
CA ALA A 169 0.07 -4.17 20.29
C ALA A 169 1.18 -3.46 19.47
N ILE A 170 1.42 -3.96 18.25
CA ILE A 170 2.36 -3.40 17.27
C ILE A 170 1.53 -2.92 16.07
N PRO A 171 1.63 -1.62 15.67
CA PRO A 171 0.88 -1.12 14.53
C PRO A 171 1.28 -1.82 13.24
N LEU A 172 0.29 -2.07 12.36
CA LEU A 172 0.46 -2.77 11.09
C LEU A 172 0.18 -1.81 9.94
N VAL A 173 1.16 -1.62 9.07
CA VAL A 173 1.07 -0.84 7.84
C VAL A 173 0.89 -1.80 6.66
N GLU A 174 -0.20 -1.62 5.91
CA GLU A 174 -0.44 -2.37 4.68
C GLU A 174 0.17 -1.65 3.48
N ASP A 175 1.20 -2.22 2.88
CA ASP A 175 1.68 -1.81 1.57
C ASP A 175 0.80 -2.46 0.49
N ALA A 176 -0.26 -1.76 0.12
CA ALA A 176 -1.19 -2.14 -0.94
C ALA A 176 -0.89 -1.43 -2.26
N ALA A 177 0.39 -1.08 -2.49
CA ALA A 177 0.83 -0.34 -3.68
C ALA A 177 0.44 -1.01 -5.02
N GLU A 178 0.16 -2.30 -5.02
CA GLU A 178 -0.26 -3.08 -6.20
C GLU A 178 -1.64 -3.73 -6.02
N ALA A 179 -2.32 -3.45 -4.90
CA ALA A 179 -3.52 -4.18 -4.49
C ALA A 179 -4.79 -3.31 -4.42
N MET A 180 -4.80 -2.15 -5.06
CA MET A 180 -6.02 -1.34 -5.13
C MET A 180 -7.11 -2.12 -5.87
N GLY A 181 -8.24 -2.38 -5.19
CA GLY A 181 -9.34 -3.20 -5.74
C GLY A 181 -9.28 -4.67 -5.35
N ALA A 182 -8.14 -5.18 -4.92
CA ALA A 182 -8.04 -6.50 -4.31
C ALA A 182 -8.67 -6.50 -2.91
N GLY A 183 -9.14 -7.65 -2.46
CA GLY A 183 -9.79 -7.77 -1.17
C GLY A 183 -9.55 -9.10 -0.49
N PHE A 184 -9.70 -9.10 0.82
CA PHE A 184 -9.62 -10.25 1.68
C PHE A 184 -10.80 -10.21 2.66
N ASP A 185 -11.60 -11.28 2.70
CA ASP A 185 -12.71 -11.44 3.65
C ASP A 185 -13.69 -10.24 3.67
N ASN A 186 -14.11 -9.78 2.48
CA ASN A 186 -14.97 -8.61 2.24
C ASN A 186 -14.38 -7.24 2.63
N HIS A 187 -13.10 -7.16 2.93
CA HIS A 187 -12.38 -5.91 3.15
C HIS A 187 -11.42 -5.63 1.99
N TYR A 188 -11.29 -4.39 1.57
CA TYR A 188 -10.27 -4.01 0.59
C TYR A 188 -8.88 -4.02 1.22
N CYS A 189 -7.87 -4.48 0.45
CA CYS A 189 -6.48 -4.33 0.84
C CYS A 189 -6.16 -2.85 1.08
N GLY A 190 -5.37 -2.58 2.12
CA GLY A 190 -5.07 -1.22 2.59
C GLY A 190 -6.08 -0.66 3.60
N THR A 191 -7.11 -1.43 4.01
CA THR A 191 -8.12 -0.95 4.97
C THR A 191 -8.16 -1.70 6.30
N MET A 192 -7.42 -2.78 6.43
CA MET A 192 -7.46 -3.68 7.60
C MET A 192 -6.42 -3.33 8.65
N GLY A 193 -5.25 -2.85 8.25
CA GLY A 193 -4.17 -2.43 9.12
C GLY A 193 -4.43 -1.12 9.89
N THR A 194 -3.43 -0.64 10.62
CA THR A 194 -3.44 0.68 11.25
C THR A 194 -3.44 1.77 10.20
N TYR A 195 -2.55 1.64 9.22
CA TYR A 195 -2.45 2.48 8.03
C TYR A 195 -2.41 1.61 6.79
N GLY A 196 -2.90 2.13 5.67
CA GLY A 196 -2.77 1.53 4.36
C GLY A 196 -2.10 2.48 3.37
N VAL A 197 -1.50 1.90 2.35
CA VAL A 197 -0.76 2.68 1.34
C VAL A 197 -1.14 2.23 -0.05
N PHE A 198 -1.52 3.18 -0.90
CA PHE A 198 -1.64 2.97 -2.34
C PHE A 198 -0.53 3.70 -3.10
N SER A 199 -0.21 3.19 -4.28
CA SER A 199 0.74 3.81 -5.20
C SER A 199 0.11 4.00 -6.57
N PHE A 200 0.35 5.17 -7.16
CA PHE A 200 -0.09 5.54 -8.51
C PHE A 200 1.11 5.79 -9.43
N ASN A 201 2.25 5.14 -9.13
CA ASN A 201 3.43 5.21 -9.97
C ASN A 201 3.15 4.64 -11.37
N GLY A 202 3.96 5.01 -12.37
CA GLY A 202 3.77 4.69 -13.79
C GLY A 202 3.61 3.21 -14.13
N ASN A 203 4.09 2.30 -13.27
CA ASN A 203 3.98 0.85 -13.44
C ASN A 203 2.79 0.22 -12.73
N LYS A 204 1.96 1.00 -12.01
CA LYS A 204 0.83 0.47 -11.26
C LYS A 204 -0.42 0.30 -12.13
N MET A 205 -1.36 -0.51 -11.66
CA MET A 205 -2.61 -0.81 -12.38
C MET A 205 -3.43 0.46 -12.66
N ILE A 206 -3.46 1.39 -11.70
CA ILE A 206 -4.00 2.75 -11.86
C ILE A 206 -2.83 3.70 -11.64
N THR A 207 -2.59 4.62 -12.57
CA THR A 207 -1.44 5.53 -12.51
C THR A 207 -1.82 6.97 -12.80
N THR A 208 -1.12 7.85 -12.11
CA THR A 208 -1.03 9.29 -12.40
C THR A 208 0.40 9.69 -12.77
N SER A 209 1.19 8.73 -13.30
CA SER A 209 2.63 8.82 -13.59
C SER A 209 3.51 8.79 -12.32
N GLY A 210 3.14 9.45 -11.29
CA GLY A 210 3.64 9.40 -9.92
C GLY A 210 2.45 9.50 -8.97
N GLY A 211 2.69 9.57 -7.67
CA GLY A 211 1.64 9.70 -6.67
C GLY A 211 1.50 8.49 -5.76
N GLY A 212 0.85 8.72 -4.64
CA GLY A 212 0.48 7.73 -3.65
C GLY A 212 -0.65 8.23 -2.79
N ALA A 213 -1.17 7.39 -1.94
CA ALA A 213 -2.14 7.77 -0.92
C ALA A 213 -1.88 7.03 0.37
N LEU A 214 -2.06 7.72 1.49
CA LEU A 214 -2.10 7.15 2.82
C LEU A 214 -3.56 7.00 3.24
N ILE A 215 -3.89 5.82 3.75
CA ILE A 215 -5.21 5.50 4.28
C ILE A 215 -5.11 5.48 5.80
N CYS A 216 -5.92 6.32 6.46
CA CYS A 216 -5.98 6.51 7.89
C CYS A 216 -7.30 6.01 8.47
N ARG A 217 -7.34 5.77 9.77
CA ARG A 217 -8.56 5.33 10.48
C ARG A 217 -9.38 6.49 11.02
N SER A 218 -8.73 7.62 11.26
CA SER A 218 -9.38 8.83 11.79
C SER A 218 -8.94 10.08 11.05
N VAL A 219 -9.70 11.16 11.21
CA VAL A 219 -9.36 12.51 10.68
C VAL A 219 -8.18 13.12 11.46
N GLU A 220 -7.90 12.60 12.65
CA GLU A 220 -6.87 13.11 13.55
C GLU A 220 -5.49 12.53 13.21
N ASP A 221 -5.46 11.42 12.45
CA ASP A 221 -4.27 10.83 11.88
C ASP A 221 -3.76 11.70 10.70
#